data_8ba1e4718905a65b19a920e8df9213ed
#
_entry.id   8ba1e4718905a65b19a920e8df9213ed
#
_cell.length_a   1.000
_cell.length_b   1.000
_cell.length_c   1.000
_cell.angle_alpha   90.00
_cell.angle_beta   90.00
_cell.angle_gamma   90.00
#
_symmetry.space_group_name_H-M   'P 1'
#
loop_
_entity.id
_entity.type
_entity.pdbx_description
1 polymer ?
#
loop_
_entity_poly.entity_id
_entity_poly.type
_entity_poly.pdbx_seq_one_letter_code
_entity_poly.pdbx_strand_id
1 'polypeptide(L)'
;MGKENTPEIAIKYIDFIKKRDPGIKKTYLFGSYANGTITADSDIDLAIVFDSLADTFDMQVLLMKLRRKFDTKIEPHAFRDSDFNSSNPLANEILKHGIEIY
;
A
#
# COMPACT_ATOMS: atom_id res chain seq x y z
N MET A 1 -5.20 16.72 -3.41
CA MET A 1 -4.20 16.00 -2.65
C MET A 1 -3.98 14.64 -3.25
N GLY A 2 -3.07 13.88 -2.66
CA GLY A 2 -2.69 12.60 -3.21
C GLY A 2 -3.83 11.61 -3.40
N LYS A 3 -4.78 11.64 -2.48
CA LYS A 3 -5.93 10.73 -2.53
C LYS A 3 -6.76 10.90 -3.81
N GLU A 4 -6.80 12.10 -4.36
CA GLU A 4 -7.57 12.39 -5.57
C GLU A 4 -7.04 11.65 -6.79
N ASN A 5 -5.73 11.35 -6.81
CA ASN A 5 -5.09 10.66 -7.93
C ASN A 5 -5.04 9.15 -7.76
N THR A 6 -5.54 8.66 -6.63
CA THR A 6 -5.52 7.22 -6.35
C THR A 6 -6.73 6.57 -7.00
N PRO A 7 -6.54 5.45 -7.73
CA PRO A 7 -7.68 4.74 -8.32
C PRO A 7 -8.72 4.38 -7.26
N GLU A 8 -9.98 4.54 -7.61
CA GLU A 8 -11.08 4.26 -6.68
C GLU A 8 -11.05 2.84 -6.15
N ILE A 9 -10.68 1.89 -6.99
CA ILE A 9 -10.61 0.48 -6.57
C ILE A 9 -9.56 0.28 -5.47
N ALA A 10 -8.47 1.05 -5.52
CA ALA A 10 -7.45 1.00 -4.49
C ALA A 10 -7.96 1.57 -3.17
N ILE A 11 -8.72 2.66 -3.23
CA ILE A 11 -9.33 3.24 -2.03
C ILE A 11 -10.28 2.24 -1.38
N LYS A 12 -11.10 1.59 -2.19
CA LYS A 12 -12.04 0.57 -1.69
C LYS A 12 -11.31 -0.60 -1.04
N TYR A 13 -10.22 -1.03 -1.64
CA TYR A 13 -9.41 -2.09 -1.09
C TYR A 13 -8.83 -1.69 0.27
N ILE A 14 -8.26 -0.48 0.35
CA ILE A 14 -7.67 0.02 1.61
C ILE A 14 -8.74 0.14 2.68
N ASP A 15 -9.91 0.67 2.35
CA ASP A 15 -11.02 0.78 3.31
C ASP A 15 -11.43 -0.59 3.85
N PHE A 16 -11.48 -1.58 2.98
CA PHE A 16 -11.79 -2.95 3.37
C PHE A 16 -10.75 -3.49 4.36
N ILE A 17 -9.47 -3.30 4.04
CA ILE A 17 -8.38 -3.77 4.90
C ILE A 17 -8.39 -3.05 6.25
N LYS A 18 -8.64 -1.73 6.26
CA LYS A 18 -8.69 -0.95 7.51
C LYS A 18 -9.80 -1.42 8.43
N LYS A 19 -10.94 -1.79 7.88
CA LYS A 19 -12.05 -2.30 8.69
C LYS A 19 -11.72 -3.66 9.27
N ARG A 20 -10.97 -4.47 8.51
CA ARG A 20 -10.56 -5.79 8.93
C ARG A 20 -9.44 -5.74 9.96
N ASP A 21 -8.53 -4.77 9.79
CA ASP A 21 -7.36 -4.61 10.67
C ASP A 21 -7.19 -3.16 11.06
N PRO A 22 -7.71 -2.76 12.23
CA PRO A 22 -7.60 -1.38 12.70
C PRO A 22 -6.17 -0.97 13.08
N GLY A 23 -5.22 -1.90 13.07
CA GLY A 23 -3.81 -1.60 13.35
C GLY A 23 -3.06 -0.93 12.23
N ILE A 24 -3.73 -0.62 11.11
CA ILE A 24 -3.08 0.11 10.02
C ILE A 24 -2.83 1.54 10.46
N LYS A 25 -1.58 1.96 10.33
CA LYS A 25 -1.15 3.29 10.74
C LYS A 25 -1.15 4.27 9.58
N LYS A 26 -0.61 3.86 8.42
CA LYS A 26 -0.53 4.70 7.23
C LYS A 26 -0.61 3.85 5.97
N THR A 27 -1.04 4.47 4.88
CA THR A 27 -1.04 3.84 3.57
C THR A 27 -0.53 4.83 2.53
N TYR A 28 0.20 4.32 1.55
CA TYR A 28 0.79 5.13 0.48
C TYR A 28 0.55 4.50 -0.87
N LEU A 29 0.37 5.36 -1.87
CA LEU A 29 0.41 4.97 -3.29
C LEU A 29 1.83 5.27 -3.78
N PHE A 30 2.46 4.33 -4.47
CA PHE A 30 3.80 4.57 -5.00
C PHE A 30 3.97 3.90 -6.36
N GLY A 31 5.17 3.95 -6.92
CA GLY A 31 5.43 3.39 -8.25
C GLY A 31 4.85 4.25 -9.35
N SER A 32 4.41 3.61 -10.44
CA SER A 32 3.94 4.31 -11.64
C SER A 32 2.82 5.30 -11.39
N TYR A 33 1.89 4.95 -10.52
CA TYR A 33 0.76 5.83 -10.22
C TYR A 33 1.17 7.09 -9.47
N ALA A 34 2.22 7.01 -8.66
CA ALA A 34 2.75 8.18 -7.95
C ALA A 34 3.67 9.02 -8.83
N ASN A 35 4.39 8.37 -9.76
CA ASN A 35 5.36 9.02 -10.62
C ASN A 35 4.77 9.60 -11.92
N GLY A 36 3.51 9.30 -12.21
CA GLY A 36 2.88 9.77 -13.44
C GLY A 36 3.30 9.00 -14.69
N THR A 37 3.87 7.80 -14.52
CA THR A 37 4.31 6.97 -15.65
C THR A 37 3.36 5.80 -15.90
N ILE A 38 2.07 6.03 -15.65
CA ILE A 38 1.04 5.00 -15.78
C ILE A 38 0.89 4.54 -17.21
N THR A 39 0.83 3.21 -17.40
CA THR A 39 0.48 2.59 -18.67
C THR A 39 -0.66 1.61 -18.44
N ALA A 40 -1.19 1.03 -19.52
CA ALA A 40 -2.28 0.06 -19.42
C ALA A 40 -1.92 -1.16 -18.57
N ASP A 41 -0.63 -1.48 -18.50
CA ASP A 41 -0.14 -2.65 -17.75
C ASP A 41 0.42 -2.31 -16.37
N SER A 42 0.30 -1.05 -15.94
CA SER A 42 0.85 -0.64 -14.65
C SER A 42 0.11 -1.29 -13.49
N ASP A 43 0.88 -1.77 -12.51
CA ASP A 43 0.34 -2.24 -11.24
C ASP A 43 0.03 -1.04 -10.34
N ILE A 44 -0.88 -1.25 -9.40
CA ILE A 44 -1.22 -0.23 -8.40
C ILE A 44 -0.44 -0.59 -7.13
N ASP A 45 0.72 0.03 -6.95
CA ASP A 45 1.59 -0.26 -5.80
C ASP A 45 1.11 0.48 -4.56
N LEU A 46 0.79 -0.29 -3.53
CA LEU A 46 0.31 0.26 -2.25
C LEU A 46 1.22 -0.20 -1.12
N ALA A 47 1.63 0.73 -0.27
CA ALA A 47 2.34 0.41 0.96
C ALA A 47 1.35 0.52 2.11
N ILE A 48 1.27 -0.50 2.93
CA ILE A 48 0.36 -0.55 4.07
C ILE A 48 1.22 -0.74 5.31
N VAL A 49 1.28 0.31 6.13
CA VAL A 49 2.12 0.32 7.33
C VAL A 49 1.27 0.00 8.55
N PHE A 50 1.65 -1.04 9.25
CA PHE A 50 0.95 -1.51 10.44
C PHE A 50 1.68 -1.07 11.70
N ASP A 51 0.92 -0.75 12.72
CA ASP A 51 1.47 -0.36 14.01
C ASP A 51 2.34 -1.47 14.60
N SER A 52 1.84 -2.70 14.52
CA SER A 52 2.61 -3.88 14.90
C SER A 52 2.11 -5.10 14.12
N LEU A 53 3.02 -6.00 13.80
CA LEU A 53 2.69 -7.26 13.14
C LEU A 53 3.49 -8.38 13.78
N ALA A 54 2.81 -9.46 14.14
CA ALA A 54 3.50 -10.65 14.64
C ALA A 54 4.32 -11.28 13.52
N ASP A 55 3.76 -11.33 12.31
CA ASP A 55 4.42 -11.95 11.15
C ASP A 55 4.09 -11.16 9.89
N THR A 56 5.11 -10.46 9.37
CA THR A 56 4.94 -9.64 8.17
C THR A 56 4.65 -10.50 6.94
N PHE A 57 5.25 -11.68 6.87
CA PHE A 57 5.02 -12.58 5.74
C PHE A 57 3.56 -13.04 5.70
N ASP A 58 3.01 -13.45 6.83
CA ASP A 58 1.62 -13.88 6.90
C ASP A 58 0.67 -12.76 6.47
N MET A 59 0.95 -11.53 6.91
CA MET A 59 0.14 -10.38 6.51
C MET A 59 0.26 -10.12 5.00
N GLN A 60 1.47 -10.23 4.47
CA GLN A 60 1.69 -10.05 3.02
C GLN A 60 0.87 -11.06 2.22
N VAL A 61 0.86 -12.32 2.64
CA VAL A 61 0.09 -13.35 1.98
C VAL A 61 -1.41 -13.05 2.05
N LEU A 62 -1.89 -12.62 3.21
CA LEU A 62 -3.30 -12.26 3.39
C LEU A 62 -3.70 -11.11 2.47
N LEU A 63 -2.89 -10.06 2.42
CA LEU A 63 -3.16 -8.90 1.56
C LEU A 63 -3.24 -9.31 0.09
N MET A 64 -2.35 -10.19 -0.35
CA MET A 64 -2.36 -10.70 -1.72
C MET A 64 -3.61 -11.53 -2.02
N LYS A 65 -4.10 -12.27 -1.05
CA LYS A 65 -5.34 -13.03 -1.21
C LYS A 65 -6.55 -12.11 -1.31
N LEU A 66 -6.60 -11.10 -0.46
CA LEU A 66 -7.77 -10.22 -0.37
C LEU A 66 -7.92 -9.31 -1.58
N ARG A 67 -6.81 -8.97 -2.28
CA ARG A 67 -6.88 -8.11 -3.47
C ARG A 67 -7.77 -8.72 -4.56
N ARG A 68 -7.92 -10.03 -4.56
CA ARG A 68 -8.74 -10.72 -5.59
C ARG A 68 -10.19 -10.27 -5.60
N LYS A 69 -10.67 -9.76 -4.48
CA LYS A 69 -12.05 -9.25 -4.39
C LYS A 69 -12.19 -7.88 -5.06
N PHE A 70 -11.09 -7.25 -5.43
CA PHE A 70 -11.06 -5.90 -5.99
C PHE A 70 -10.41 -5.90 -7.36
N ASP A 71 -9.08 -5.99 -7.41
CA ASP A 71 -8.35 -5.99 -8.67
C ASP A 71 -6.98 -6.64 -8.45
N THR A 72 -6.65 -7.61 -9.30
CA THR A 72 -5.35 -8.27 -9.19
C THR A 72 -4.18 -7.38 -9.59
N LYS A 73 -4.44 -6.21 -10.15
CA LYS A 73 -3.40 -5.21 -10.40
C LYS A 73 -2.92 -4.53 -9.12
N ILE A 74 -3.66 -4.65 -8.04
CA ILE A 74 -3.24 -4.12 -6.76
C ILE A 74 -2.06 -4.94 -6.25
N GLU A 75 -0.94 -4.26 -5.99
CA GLU A 75 0.28 -4.85 -5.45
C GLU A 75 0.50 -4.30 -4.03
N PRO A 76 -0.06 -4.95 -3.02
CA PRO A 76 0.10 -4.47 -1.64
C PRO A 76 1.46 -4.89 -1.08
N HIS A 77 2.04 -4.04 -0.25
CA HIS A 77 3.31 -4.30 0.43
C HIS A 77 3.11 -4.00 1.91
N ALA A 78 3.26 -5.02 2.76
CA ALA A 78 3.09 -4.89 4.19
C ALA A 78 4.39 -4.44 4.85
N PHE A 79 4.29 -3.47 5.75
CA PHE A 79 5.42 -2.98 6.54
C PHE A 79 5.02 -2.89 8.00
N ARG A 80 5.97 -3.18 8.89
CA ARG A 80 5.85 -2.77 10.27
C ARG A 80 6.27 -1.31 10.35
N ASP A 81 5.63 -0.54 11.23
CA ASP A 81 6.02 0.85 11.44
C ASP A 81 7.51 0.98 11.79
N SER A 82 8.01 0.06 12.60
CA SER A 82 9.41 0.05 13.01
C SER A 82 10.39 -0.18 11.84
N ASP A 83 9.92 -0.78 10.75
CA ASP A 83 10.73 -1.05 9.57
C ASP A 83 10.54 -0.01 8.47
N PHE A 84 9.54 0.86 8.62
CA PHE A 84 9.19 1.81 7.58
C PHE A 84 9.93 3.14 7.81
N ASN A 85 11.21 3.14 7.44
CA ASN A 85 12.08 4.29 7.64
C ASN A 85 13.15 4.33 6.53
N SER A 86 13.97 5.38 6.56
CA SER A 86 14.95 5.65 5.50
C SER A 86 16.06 4.60 5.39
N SER A 87 16.23 3.74 6.39
CA SER A 87 17.25 2.68 6.30
C SER A 87 16.76 1.49 5.46
N ASN A 88 15.46 1.39 5.22
CA ASN A 88 14.89 0.40 4.32
C ASN A 88 14.79 1.04 2.93
N PRO A 89 15.49 0.51 1.90
CA PRO A 89 15.52 1.15 0.58
C PRO A 89 14.14 1.39 -0.03
N LEU A 90 13.24 0.43 0.05
CA LEU A 90 11.90 0.59 -0.50
C LEU A 90 11.10 1.62 0.30
N ALA A 91 11.16 1.54 1.63
CA ALA A 91 10.46 2.52 2.47
C ALA A 91 10.99 3.92 2.22
N ASN A 92 12.29 4.07 2.06
CA ASN A 92 12.90 5.37 1.76
C ASN A 92 12.36 5.94 0.44
N GLU A 93 12.25 5.11 -0.59
CA GLU A 93 11.69 5.53 -1.88
C GLU A 93 10.24 5.98 -1.73
N ILE A 94 9.45 5.22 -0.98
CA ILE A 94 8.05 5.54 -0.74
C ILE A 94 7.92 6.85 0.05
N LEU A 95 8.75 7.03 1.07
CA LEU A 95 8.72 8.25 1.88
C LEU A 95 9.07 9.49 1.07
N LYS A 96 9.96 9.35 0.07
CA LYS A 96 10.37 10.48 -0.76
C LYS A 96 9.39 10.79 -1.87
N HIS A 97 8.84 9.77 -2.51
CA HIS A 97 8.08 9.94 -3.76
C HIS A 97 6.66 9.40 -3.71
N GLY A 98 6.30 8.67 -2.67
CA GLY A 98 4.96 8.12 -2.53
C GLY A 98 3.95 9.18 -2.16
N ILE A 99 2.68 8.84 -2.36
CA ILE A 99 1.55 9.71 -2.04
C ILE A 99 0.81 9.09 -0.86
N GLU A 100 0.77 9.80 0.25
CA GLU A 100 0.07 9.31 1.44
C GLU A 100 -1.43 9.34 1.21
N ILE A 101 -2.11 8.22 1.47
CA ILE A 101 -3.55 8.10 1.30
C ILE A 101 -4.26 8.29 2.64
N TYR A 102 -3.77 7.64 3.67
CA TYR A 102 -4.31 7.75 5.03
C TYR A 102 -3.20 7.94 6.03
#